data_63749c3b3748ab443f7430acbe69abd9
#
_entry.id   63749c3b3748ab443f7430acbe69abd9
#
_cell.length_a   1.000
_cell.length_b   1.000
_cell.length_c   1.000
_cell.angle_alpha   90.00
_cell.angle_beta   90.00
_cell.angle_gamma   90.00
#
_symmetry.space_group_name_H-M   'P 1'
#
loop_
_entity.id
_entity.type
_entity.pdbx_description
1 polymer ?
#
loop_
_entity_poly.entity_id
_entity_poly.type
_entity_poly.pdbx_seq_one_letter_code
_entity_poly.pdbx_strand_id
1 'polypeptide(L)'
;MKIGDLAQQSGLNASAIRYYEKIGLLPAPSRASGQRRYSAEALDRVLLIRFASEMGFSLDDIRIFLSGIRETAPVGPRWKKLAARKILDLRKLIARARRLEKLMRGLSHCRCSSLHECVQRLELSPNRRAISKH
;
A
#
# COMPACT_ATOMS: atom_id res chain seq x y z
N MET A 1 -22.29 -10.70 -13.84
CA MET A 1 -22.17 -11.73 -12.77
C MET A 1 -22.68 -11.18 -11.44
N LYS A 2 -23.09 -12.03 -10.58
CA LYS A 2 -23.54 -11.68 -9.22
C LYS A 2 -22.33 -11.49 -8.30
N ILE A 3 -22.56 -10.88 -7.12
CA ILE A 3 -21.47 -10.68 -6.16
C ILE A 3 -20.81 -11.98 -5.70
N GLY A 4 -21.58 -13.06 -5.59
CA GLY A 4 -21.04 -14.37 -5.25
C GLY A 4 -20.08 -14.91 -6.30
N ASP A 5 -20.40 -14.70 -7.58
CA ASP A 5 -19.53 -15.09 -8.69
C ASP A 5 -18.23 -14.26 -8.67
N LEU A 6 -18.36 -12.98 -8.45
CA LEU A 6 -17.22 -12.05 -8.36
C LEU A 6 -16.31 -12.43 -7.18
N ALA A 7 -16.90 -12.73 -6.04
CA ALA A 7 -16.18 -13.18 -4.85
C ALA A 7 -15.40 -14.47 -5.12
N GLN A 8 -16.05 -15.45 -5.73
CA GLN A 8 -15.42 -16.73 -6.05
C GLN A 8 -14.26 -16.57 -7.02
N GLN A 9 -14.45 -15.82 -8.10
CA GLN A 9 -13.44 -15.62 -9.12
C GLN A 9 -12.27 -14.75 -8.67
N SER A 10 -12.53 -13.79 -7.78
CA SER A 10 -11.50 -12.90 -7.28
C SER A 10 -10.75 -13.42 -6.05
N GLY A 11 -11.31 -14.40 -5.37
CA GLY A 11 -10.77 -14.90 -4.12
C GLY A 11 -11.02 -13.98 -2.92
N LEU A 12 -11.86 -12.96 -3.10
CA LEU A 12 -12.29 -12.08 -2.02
C LEU A 12 -13.69 -12.46 -1.55
N ASN A 13 -14.02 -12.10 -0.31
CA ASN A 13 -15.38 -12.28 0.16
C ASN A 13 -16.29 -11.11 -0.27
N ALA A 14 -17.59 -11.32 -0.20
CA ALA A 14 -18.55 -10.32 -0.61
C ALA A 14 -18.46 -9.03 0.23
N SER A 15 -18.09 -9.14 1.50
CA SER A 15 -17.91 -7.98 2.39
C SER A 15 -16.79 -7.06 1.91
N ALA A 16 -15.68 -7.63 1.48
CA ALA A 16 -14.55 -6.86 0.92
C ALA A 16 -14.97 -6.13 -0.36
N ILE A 17 -15.70 -6.80 -1.24
CA ILE A 17 -16.19 -6.21 -2.49
C ILE A 17 -17.11 -5.03 -2.19
N ARG A 18 -18.06 -5.18 -1.28
CA ARG A 18 -18.97 -4.10 -0.86
C ARG A 18 -18.20 -2.94 -0.23
N TYR A 19 -17.15 -3.24 0.53
CA TYR A 19 -16.29 -2.21 1.12
C TYR A 19 -15.59 -1.40 0.03
N TYR A 20 -15.05 -2.05 -0.99
CA TYR A 20 -14.40 -1.36 -2.11
C TYR A 20 -15.37 -0.49 -2.90
N GLU A 21 -16.61 -0.91 -3.05
CA GLU A 21 -17.66 -0.06 -3.62
C GLU A 21 -17.90 1.17 -2.74
N LYS A 22 -18.01 0.97 -1.44
CA LYS A 22 -18.29 2.03 -0.47
C LYS A 22 -17.24 3.12 -0.47
N ILE A 23 -15.95 2.74 -0.55
CA ILE A 23 -14.84 3.69 -0.54
C ILE A 23 -14.47 4.22 -1.94
N GLY A 24 -15.21 3.83 -2.96
CA GLY A 24 -15.04 4.35 -4.32
C GLY A 24 -13.94 3.71 -5.14
N LEU A 25 -13.37 2.59 -4.71
CA LEU A 25 -12.38 1.85 -5.51
C LEU A 25 -13.03 1.04 -6.63
N LEU A 26 -14.25 0.64 -6.43
CA LEU A 26 -15.03 -0.12 -7.40
C LEU A 26 -16.29 0.67 -7.74
N PRO A 27 -16.59 0.87 -9.03
CA PRO A 27 -17.83 1.53 -9.42
C PRO A 27 -19.06 0.77 -8.90
N ALA A 28 -20.11 1.51 -8.62
CA ALA A 28 -21.37 0.91 -8.22
C ALA A 28 -21.86 -0.04 -9.32
N PRO A 29 -22.27 -1.27 -8.98
CA PRO A 29 -22.76 -2.20 -9.98
C PRO A 29 -24.12 -1.77 -10.52
N SER A 30 -24.43 -2.20 -11.74
CA SER A 30 -25.79 -2.11 -12.23
C SER A 30 -26.70 -3.05 -11.45
N ARG A 31 -27.99 -2.80 -11.49
CA ARG A 31 -28.99 -3.65 -10.82
C ARG A 31 -29.97 -4.21 -11.83
N ALA A 32 -30.16 -5.53 -11.77
CA ALA A 32 -31.19 -6.22 -12.53
C ALA A 32 -32.12 -6.90 -11.52
N SER A 33 -33.41 -6.57 -11.59
CA SER A 33 -34.41 -7.12 -10.64
C SER A 33 -34.04 -6.94 -9.17
N GLY A 34 -33.45 -5.77 -8.82
CA GLY A 34 -33.01 -5.47 -7.46
C GLY A 34 -31.69 -6.09 -7.05
N GLN A 35 -31.08 -6.93 -7.88
CA GLN A 35 -29.80 -7.57 -7.58
C GLN A 35 -28.62 -6.84 -8.22
N ARG A 36 -27.50 -6.82 -7.52
CA ARG A 36 -26.23 -6.28 -8.05
C ARG A 36 -25.73 -7.15 -9.20
N ARG A 37 -25.33 -6.49 -10.28
CA ARG A 37 -24.70 -7.13 -11.44
C ARG A 37 -23.38 -6.48 -11.74
N TYR A 38 -22.35 -7.29 -11.85
CA TYR A 38 -20.98 -6.85 -12.08
C TYR A 38 -20.53 -7.21 -13.49
N SER A 39 -19.76 -6.32 -14.11
CA SER A 39 -19.18 -6.51 -15.42
C SER A 39 -17.87 -7.29 -15.33
N ALA A 40 -17.36 -7.74 -16.48
CA ALA A 40 -16.03 -8.33 -16.57
C ALA A 40 -14.95 -7.33 -16.13
N GLU A 41 -15.13 -6.05 -16.45
CA GLU A 41 -14.22 -5.00 -16.00
C GLU A 41 -14.18 -4.90 -14.47
N ALA A 42 -15.30 -5.08 -13.80
CA ALA A 42 -15.34 -5.11 -12.34
C ALA A 42 -14.46 -6.23 -11.77
N LEU A 43 -14.45 -7.39 -12.40
CA LEU A 43 -13.57 -8.48 -12.00
C LEU A 43 -12.10 -8.07 -12.16
N ASP A 44 -11.73 -7.48 -13.30
CA ASP A 44 -10.36 -7.03 -13.54
C ASP A 44 -9.93 -6.00 -12.48
N ARG A 45 -10.79 -5.05 -12.14
CA ARG A 45 -10.51 -4.06 -11.09
C ARG A 45 -10.31 -4.72 -9.73
N VAL A 46 -11.16 -5.64 -9.36
CA VAL A 46 -11.07 -6.35 -8.08
C VAL A 46 -9.79 -7.18 -8.00
N LEU A 47 -9.43 -7.85 -9.08
CA LEU A 47 -8.18 -8.62 -9.15
C LEU A 47 -6.96 -7.70 -8.98
N LEU A 48 -6.98 -6.54 -9.63
CA LEU A 48 -5.90 -5.56 -9.50
C LEU A 48 -5.82 -4.98 -8.08
N ILE A 49 -6.95 -4.66 -7.48
CA ILE A 49 -7.02 -4.16 -6.10
C ILE A 49 -6.43 -5.20 -5.13
N ARG A 50 -6.84 -6.45 -5.29
CA ARG A 50 -6.34 -7.54 -4.47
C ARG A 50 -4.83 -7.68 -4.60
N PHE A 51 -4.33 -7.74 -5.84
CA PHE A 51 -2.90 -7.87 -6.11
C PHE A 51 -2.11 -6.72 -5.49
N ALA A 52 -2.54 -5.48 -5.73
CA ALA A 52 -1.86 -4.30 -5.21
C ALA A 52 -1.86 -4.28 -3.67
N SER A 53 -2.96 -4.66 -3.05
CA SER A 53 -3.05 -4.76 -1.59
C SER A 53 -2.09 -5.79 -1.03
N GLU A 54 -1.99 -6.96 -1.66
CA GLU A 54 -1.05 -8.00 -1.26
C GLU A 54 0.41 -7.57 -1.42
N MET A 55 0.70 -6.72 -2.39
CA MET A 55 2.02 -6.15 -2.62
C MET A 55 2.37 -5.00 -1.67
N GLY A 56 1.43 -4.58 -0.85
CA GLY A 56 1.68 -3.54 0.15
C GLY A 56 1.31 -2.12 -0.28
N PHE A 57 0.61 -1.94 -1.39
CA PHE A 57 0.08 -0.62 -1.76
C PHE A 57 -1.04 -0.23 -0.79
N SER A 58 -1.06 1.02 -0.38
CA SER A 58 -2.16 1.55 0.42
C SER A 58 -3.43 1.68 -0.42
N LEU A 59 -4.59 1.74 0.23
CA LEU A 59 -5.85 1.98 -0.47
C LEU A 59 -5.85 3.34 -1.16
N ASP A 60 -5.20 4.34 -0.60
CA ASP A 60 -5.05 5.65 -1.23
C ASP A 60 -4.21 5.57 -2.51
N ASP A 61 -3.11 4.83 -2.50
CA ASP A 61 -2.30 4.57 -3.70
C ASP A 61 -3.15 3.90 -4.78
N ILE A 62 -3.92 2.90 -4.40
CA ILE A 62 -4.79 2.16 -5.33
C ILE A 62 -5.87 3.07 -5.89
N ARG A 63 -6.44 3.94 -5.07
CA ARG A 63 -7.44 4.91 -5.50
C ARG A 63 -6.88 5.86 -6.55
N ILE A 64 -5.68 6.40 -6.32
CA ILE A 64 -5.00 7.26 -7.28
C ILE A 64 -4.75 6.49 -8.58
N PHE A 65 -4.34 5.25 -8.46
CA PHE A 65 -4.07 4.36 -9.58
C PHE A 65 -5.30 4.14 -10.47
N LEU A 66 -6.43 3.85 -9.84
CA LEU A 66 -7.67 3.52 -10.54
C LEU A 66 -8.48 4.74 -10.94
N SER A 67 -8.27 5.88 -10.28
CA SER A 67 -9.00 7.10 -10.62
C SER A 67 -8.63 7.57 -12.02
N GLY A 68 -9.61 7.94 -12.80
CA GLY A 68 -9.40 8.41 -14.18
C GLY A 68 -9.09 7.30 -15.19
N ILE A 69 -9.10 6.03 -14.80
CA ILE A 69 -9.08 4.95 -15.77
C ILE A 69 -10.40 4.94 -16.52
N ARG A 70 -10.32 5.11 -17.83
CA ARG A 70 -11.45 5.08 -18.75
C ARG A 70 -11.14 4.05 -19.83
N GLU A 71 -12.17 3.50 -20.44
CA GLU A 71 -12.03 2.49 -21.50
C GLU A 71 -11.10 2.91 -22.64
N THR A 72 -11.07 4.20 -22.96
CA THR A 72 -10.29 4.75 -24.07
C THR A 72 -8.96 5.36 -23.65
N ALA A 73 -8.69 5.49 -22.34
CA ALA A 73 -7.46 6.12 -21.87
C ALA A 73 -6.37 5.07 -21.62
N PRO A 74 -5.17 5.25 -22.15
CA PRO A 74 -4.08 4.33 -21.88
C PRO A 74 -3.67 4.40 -20.40
N VAL A 75 -3.49 3.25 -19.77
CA VAL A 75 -3.12 3.15 -18.36
C VAL A 75 -1.61 3.27 -18.14
N GLY A 76 -0.82 2.93 -19.14
CA GLY A 76 0.64 2.86 -19.05
C GLY A 76 1.31 4.14 -18.54
N PRO A 77 1.05 5.34 -19.11
CA PRO A 77 1.66 6.57 -18.65
C PRO A 77 1.37 6.90 -17.20
N ARG A 78 0.14 6.60 -16.76
CA ARG A 78 -0.29 6.81 -15.37
C ARG A 78 0.45 5.87 -14.42
N TRP A 79 0.61 4.62 -14.81
CA TRP A 79 1.29 3.61 -14.01
C TRP A 79 2.80 3.88 -13.93
N LYS A 80 3.43 4.36 -15.00
CA LYS A 80 4.83 4.77 -14.99
C LYS A 80 5.09 5.87 -13.96
N LYS A 81 4.21 6.86 -13.89
CA LYS A 81 4.32 7.97 -12.95
C LYS A 81 4.21 7.52 -11.50
N LEU A 82 3.24 6.66 -11.22
CA LEU A 82 3.06 6.09 -9.89
C LEU A 82 4.24 5.20 -9.52
N ALA A 83 4.71 4.36 -10.44
CA ALA A 83 5.86 3.48 -10.21
C ALA A 83 7.12 4.27 -9.88
N ALA A 84 7.40 5.34 -10.61
CA ALA A 84 8.57 6.19 -10.35
C ALA A 84 8.55 6.76 -8.93
N ARG A 85 7.40 7.27 -8.49
CA ARG A 85 7.24 7.80 -7.13
C ARG A 85 7.37 6.71 -6.07
N LYS A 86 6.76 5.56 -6.31
CA LYS A 86 6.81 4.43 -5.37
C LYS A 86 8.21 3.87 -5.23
N ILE A 87 8.98 3.82 -6.30
CA ILE A 87 10.39 3.38 -6.26
C ILE A 87 11.21 4.28 -5.35
N LEU A 88 11.02 5.60 -5.40
CA LEU A 88 11.72 6.53 -4.51
C LEU A 88 11.35 6.28 -3.05
N ASP A 89 10.08 6.08 -2.75
CA ASP A 89 9.61 5.79 -1.40
C ASP A 89 10.19 4.46 -0.88
N LEU A 90 10.22 3.45 -1.74
CA LEU A 90 10.77 2.13 -1.40
C LEU A 90 12.27 2.21 -1.12
N ARG A 91 13.03 2.98 -1.91
CA ARG A 91 14.46 3.16 -1.66
C ARG A 91 14.73 3.81 -0.30
N LYS A 92 13.92 4.80 0.08
CA LYS A 92 14.01 5.42 1.41
C LYS A 92 13.69 4.41 2.52
N LEU A 93 12.68 3.59 2.32
CA LEU A 93 12.28 2.57 3.27
C LEU A 93 13.39 1.51 3.43
N ILE A 94 13.97 1.06 2.32
CA ILE A 94 15.09 0.09 2.33
C ILE A 94 16.29 0.69 3.08
N ALA A 95 16.65 1.94 2.80
CA ALA A 95 17.77 2.60 3.48
C ALA A 95 17.52 2.70 4.98
N ARG A 96 16.29 3.02 5.40
CA ARG A 96 15.92 3.09 6.81
C ARG A 96 15.96 1.72 7.47
N ALA A 97 15.46 0.69 6.77
CA ALA A 97 15.50 -0.69 7.28
C ALA A 97 16.93 -1.17 7.48
N ARG A 98 17.83 -0.87 6.56
CA ARG A 98 19.26 -1.22 6.68
C ARG A 98 19.92 -0.50 7.85
N ARG A 99 19.60 0.76 8.08
CA ARG A 99 20.12 1.50 9.24
C ARG A 99 19.63 0.89 10.55
N LEU A 100 18.37 0.52 10.60
CA LEU A 100 17.77 -0.11 11.77
C LEU A 100 18.42 -1.48 12.01
N GLU A 101 18.63 -2.29 10.97
CA GLU A 101 19.31 -3.56 11.07
C GLU A 101 20.73 -3.40 11.64
N LYS A 102 21.47 -2.43 11.11
CA LYS A 102 22.83 -2.14 11.59
C LYS A 102 22.82 -1.73 13.05
N LEU A 103 21.86 -0.90 13.46
CA LEU A 103 21.70 -0.52 14.86
C LEU A 103 21.37 -1.71 15.73
N MET A 104 20.48 -2.59 15.32
CA MET A 104 20.12 -3.79 16.07
C MET A 104 21.31 -4.76 16.21
N ARG A 105 22.11 -4.89 15.16
CA ARG A 105 23.34 -5.69 15.25
C ARG A 105 24.32 -5.11 16.26
N GLY A 106 24.49 -3.80 16.28
CA GLY A 106 25.30 -3.11 17.27
C GLY A 106 24.79 -3.33 18.69
N LEU A 107 23.49 -3.24 18.89
CA LEU A 107 22.86 -3.46 20.18
C LEU A 107 22.99 -4.90 20.67
N SER A 108 22.96 -5.88 19.77
CA SER A 108 23.14 -7.29 20.16
C SER A 108 24.54 -7.59 20.72
N HIS A 109 25.51 -6.75 20.41
CA HIS A 109 26.89 -6.82 20.94
C HIS A 109 27.17 -5.70 21.96
N CYS A 110 26.16 -4.98 22.38
CA CYS A 110 26.31 -3.86 23.30
C CYS A 110 26.75 -4.35 24.68
N ARG A 111 27.76 -3.69 25.22
CA ARG A 111 28.28 -3.93 26.58
C ARG A 111 28.16 -2.67 27.45
N CYS A 112 27.31 -1.76 27.07
CA CYS A 112 27.07 -0.54 27.84
C CYS A 112 26.52 -0.89 29.20
N SER A 113 27.07 -0.24 30.24
CA SER A 113 26.65 -0.44 31.62
C SER A 113 25.47 0.44 32.02
N SER A 114 25.18 1.46 31.21
CA SER A 114 24.09 2.40 31.49
C SER A 114 23.50 2.96 30.19
N LEU A 115 22.30 3.50 30.31
CA LEU A 115 21.67 4.19 29.19
C LEU A 115 22.48 5.42 28.76
N HIS A 116 23.06 6.13 29.72
CA HIS A 116 23.90 7.30 29.43
C HIS A 116 25.11 6.93 28.55
N GLU A 117 25.81 5.85 28.89
CA GLU A 117 26.92 5.33 28.09
C GLU A 117 26.47 4.96 26.68
N CYS A 118 25.31 4.33 26.56
CA CYS A 118 24.73 3.99 25.27
C CYS A 118 24.44 5.24 24.42
N VAL A 119 23.86 6.26 25.04
CA VAL A 119 23.57 7.54 24.38
C VAL A 119 24.85 8.21 23.88
N GLN A 120 25.92 8.17 24.66
CA GLN A 120 27.22 8.71 24.26
C GLN A 120 27.85 7.94 23.09
N ARG A 121 27.75 6.62 23.08
CA ARG A 121 28.25 5.79 21.99
C ARG A 121 27.50 6.03 20.68
N LEU A 122 26.21 6.31 20.76
CA LEU A 122 25.40 6.65 19.61
C LEU A 122 25.59 8.11 19.15
N GLU A 123 26.43 8.86 19.87
CA GLU A 123 26.70 10.29 19.58
C GLU A 123 25.43 11.15 19.56
N LEU A 124 24.48 10.83 20.43
CA LEU A 124 23.26 11.59 20.55
C LEU A 124 23.47 12.79 21.45
N SER A 125 23.06 13.97 21.00
CA SER A 125 23.17 15.21 21.74
C SER A 125 21.81 15.87 21.94
N PRO A 126 21.49 16.38 23.15
CA PRO A 126 20.23 17.03 23.41
C PRO A 126 20.01 18.29 22.57
N ASN A 127 21.11 18.92 22.09
CA ASN A 127 21.04 20.12 21.26
C ASN A 127 21.01 19.81 19.76
N ARG A 128 21.08 18.57 19.39
CA ARG A 128 20.95 18.17 17.99
C ARG A 128 19.50 18.31 17.59
N ARG A 129 19.20 19.30 16.76
CA ARG A 129 17.87 19.38 16.17
C ARG A 129 17.53 18.04 15.52
N ALA A 130 16.34 17.56 15.79
CA ALA A 130 15.88 16.32 15.21
C ALA A 130 15.99 16.39 13.70
N ILE A 131 16.98 15.70 13.17
CA ILE A 131 17.26 15.64 11.74
C ILE A 131 16.28 14.73 11.04
N SER A 132 15.67 13.85 11.79
CA SER A 132 14.73 12.90 11.26
C SER A 132 13.46 12.93 12.05
N LYS A 133 12.58 13.79 11.64
CA LYS A 133 11.16 13.57 11.89
C LYS A 133 10.66 12.66 10.78
N HIS A 134 10.35 11.49 11.13
CA HIS A 134 9.67 10.56 10.25
C HIS A 134 8.23 10.52 10.54
#